data_4cd11738c28c11f275c45b797d6cd595
#
_entry.id   4cd11738c28c11f275c45b797d6cd595
#
_cell.length_a   1.000
_cell.length_b   1.000
_cell.length_c   1.000
_cell.angle_alpha   90.00
_cell.angle_beta   90.00
_cell.angle_gamma   90.00
#
_symmetry.space_group_name_H-M   'P 1'
#
loop_
_entity.id
_entity.type
_entity.pdbx_description
1 polymer ?
#
loop_
_entity_poly.entity_id
_entity_poly.type
_entity_poly.pdbx_seq_one_letter_code
_entity_poly.pdbx_strand_id
1 'polypeptide(L)'
;MKSKNLVKFLIAILFVFSSTQSFAKTIKWSMQGDSLTLDPHAQNEGPTTMVSRQIYEALVTRGLDMSIGPQLAESWEATTPKTWKFNLRKDVKFSDGTPMTSEDVVFSILRAQQRTSDFKEYISTITSVKATDAYTVEIQTREPNPILLNQLSNIFVMSKKWCEENFAMAPQNWDAGQETFSATNSMGTGPFKITLREPNTKTVFKKNSKWWGEVEHNITEIHLLPIKNAATRVAALLSGELDVVTDAPVQDLDRIRASGAHKVQSTPQMRTIFLGMDQAADQLRTGNTGDNPFKKKEVRQALYQAIDIEAIKKKVMRGLSEPAGIITFPGVTGYTKELDERLPYDVDAAKQLLADAGYPDGFEVELRCPNDRYVNDEAICTAVVGMLGKIGVNVSLFAQTKSKHFKELKDNQGDFYMLGWGVPTLDSHYVFHYLYETGASWNKVNFSDSEVDAAIRVMEGEVNLDKRNAAIA
;
A
#
# COMPACT_ATOMS: atom_id res chain seq x y z
N MET A 1 31.47 -58.35 -64.14
CA MET A 1 30.49 -57.49 -64.78
C MET A 1 29.61 -56.81 -63.76
N LYS A 2 29.59 -55.47 -63.80
CA LYS A 2 28.71 -54.48 -63.16
C LYS A 2 28.63 -54.52 -61.61
N SER A 3 29.53 -53.74 -61.04
CA SER A 3 29.45 -53.16 -59.64
C SER A 3 28.28 -52.18 -59.57
N LYS A 4 27.45 -52.27 -58.54
CA LYS A 4 26.51 -51.22 -58.17
C LYS A 4 27.04 -50.54 -56.89
N ASN A 5 27.53 -49.33 -57.10
CA ASN A 5 27.89 -48.42 -56.03
C ASN A 5 26.64 -47.97 -55.23
N LEU A 6 26.60 -48.31 -53.96
CA LEU A 6 25.58 -47.85 -53.06
C LEU A 6 26.13 -46.59 -52.36
N VAL A 7 25.73 -45.45 -52.89
CA VAL A 7 26.01 -44.15 -52.24
C VAL A 7 25.09 -44.03 -51.04
N LYS A 8 25.68 -44.15 -49.82
CA LYS A 8 24.97 -43.85 -48.59
C LYS A 8 24.95 -42.32 -48.37
N PHE A 9 23.79 -41.70 -48.61
CA PHE A 9 23.54 -40.33 -48.23
C PHE A 9 23.40 -40.26 -46.71
N LEU A 10 24.41 -39.78 -45.99
CA LEU A 10 24.32 -39.41 -44.59
C LEU A 10 23.66 -38.01 -44.53
N ILE A 11 22.36 -38.00 -44.23
CA ILE A 11 21.67 -36.75 -43.86
C ILE A 11 22.06 -36.47 -42.42
N ALA A 12 23.02 -35.58 -42.24
CA ALA A 12 23.32 -34.98 -40.95
C ALA A 12 22.20 -33.95 -40.64
N ILE A 13 21.25 -34.35 -39.79
CA ILE A 13 20.28 -33.44 -39.23
C ILE A 13 21.03 -32.55 -38.23
N LEU A 14 21.44 -31.36 -38.67
CA LEU A 14 21.89 -30.30 -37.79
C LEU A 14 20.65 -29.83 -37.00
N PHE A 15 20.47 -30.35 -35.81
CA PHE A 15 19.64 -29.69 -34.80
C PHE A 15 20.31 -28.36 -34.44
N VAL A 16 19.94 -27.29 -35.14
CA VAL A 16 20.23 -25.95 -34.69
C VAL A 16 19.36 -25.74 -33.44
N PHE A 17 19.96 -25.98 -32.29
CA PHE A 17 19.44 -25.45 -31.05
C PHE A 17 19.50 -23.91 -31.19
N SER A 18 18.41 -23.33 -31.71
CA SER A 18 18.15 -21.92 -31.55
C SER A 18 17.93 -21.70 -30.08
N SER A 19 19.04 -21.55 -29.33
CA SER A 19 18.98 -20.88 -28.04
C SER A 19 18.43 -19.48 -28.36
N THR A 20 17.15 -19.25 -28.09
CA THR A 20 16.62 -17.91 -28.02
C THR A 20 17.41 -17.20 -26.95
N GLN A 21 18.49 -16.53 -27.36
CA GLN A 21 19.19 -15.61 -26.50
C GLN A 21 18.14 -14.54 -26.16
N SER A 22 17.56 -14.67 -25.00
CA SER A 22 16.71 -13.63 -24.44
C SER A 22 17.60 -12.43 -24.20
N PHE A 23 17.62 -11.48 -25.15
CA PHE A 23 18.39 -10.25 -25.01
C PHE A 23 17.98 -9.53 -23.72
N ALA A 24 18.98 -9.10 -22.97
CA ALA A 24 18.80 -8.25 -21.79
C ALA A 24 17.92 -7.04 -22.13
N LYS A 25 16.82 -6.87 -21.40
CA LYS A 25 15.85 -5.81 -21.67
C LYS A 25 15.82 -4.77 -20.54
N THR A 26 15.90 -3.49 -20.95
CA THR A 26 15.56 -2.36 -20.10
C THR A 26 14.06 -2.08 -20.24
N ILE A 27 13.37 -1.88 -19.12
CA ILE A 27 11.97 -1.46 -19.07
C ILE A 27 11.89 -0.03 -18.55
N LYS A 28 11.11 0.82 -19.20
CA LYS A 28 10.71 2.13 -18.73
C LYS A 28 9.31 2.07 -18.15
N TRP A 29 9.25 2.22 -16.85
CA TRP A 29 8.04 2.14 -16.05
C TRP A 29 7.65 3.51 -15.53
N SER A 30 6.37 3.88 -15.60
CA SER A 30 5.87 5.13 -15.05
C SER A 30 4.71 4.90 -14.08
N MET A 31 4.70 5.69 -13.02
CA MET A 31 3.62 5.85 -12.05
C MET A 31 3.18 7.31 -12.00
N GLN A 32 1.99 7.57 -11.44
CA GLN A 32 1.49 8.93 -11.24
C GLN A 32 2.32 9.70 -10.19
N GLY A 33 2.67 9.05 -9.08
CA GLY A 33 3.54 9.59 -8.04
C GLY A 33 4.77 8.73 -7.80
N ASP A 34 5.82 9.29 -7.23
CA ASP A 34 7.04 8.55 -6.87
C ASP A 34 6.92 7.85 -5.50
N SER A 35 7.86 6.95 -5.18
CA SER A 35 8.06 6.50 -3.80
C SER A 35 8.52 7.67 -2.93
N LEU A 36 8.05 7.73 -1.69
CA LEU A 36 8.43 8.80 -0.76
C LEU A 36 9.85 8.64 -0.23
N THR A 37 10.32 7.40 -0.12
CA THR A 37 11.63 7.04 0.41
C THR A 37 12.05 5.66 -0.10
N LEU A 38 13.33 5.30 0.02
CA LEU A 38 13.82 3.92 -0.12
C LEU A 38 13.98 3.22 1.24
N ASP A 39 13.80 3.93 2.35
CA ASP A 39 13.79 3.32 3.68
C ASP A 39 12.51 2.47 3.87
N PRO A 40 12.62 1.14 3.97
CA PRO A 40 11.45 0.26 3.92
C PRO A 40 10.59 0.29 5.19
N HIS A 41 11.05 0.95 6.26
CA HIS A 41 10.32 1.06 7.52
C HIS A 41 9.79 2.48 7.81
N ALA A 42 10.12 3.46 6.97
CA ALA A 42 9.77 4.86 7.23
C ALA A 42 8.35 5.23 6.82
N GLN A 43 7.83 4.67 5.71
CA GLN A 43 6.53 5.05 5.17
C GLN A 43 5.70 3.85 4.72
N ASN A 44 4.54 3.67 5.36
CA ASN A 44 3.54 2.66 4.99
C ASN A 44 2.63 3.19 3.88
N GLU A 45 3.17 3.26 2.65
CA GLU A 45 2.51 3.87 1.49
C GLU A 45 2.67 2.98 0.25
N GLY A 46 1.58 2.75 -0.51
CA GLY A 46 1.55 1.75 -1.58
C GLY A 46 2.64 1.89 -2.65
N PRO A 47 2.81 3.06 -3.33
CA PRO A 47 3.92 3.27 -4.27
C PRO A 47 5.30 3.04 -3.65
N THR A 48 5.53 3.47 -2.40
CA THR A 48 6.77 3.21 -1.67
C THR A 48 6.98 1.72 -1.45
N THR A 49 5.95 0.99 -1.00
CA THR A 49 5.98 -0.47 -0.84
C THR A 49 6.20 -1.19 -2.17
N MET A 50 5.61 -0.71 -3.27
CA MET A 50 5.79 -1.29 -4.60
C MET A 50 7.26 -1.22 -5.05
N VAL A 51 7.93 -0.10 -4.81
CA VAL A 51 9.37 0.07 -5.05
C VAL A 51 10.19 -0.81 -4.10
N SER A 52 9.86 -0.81 -2.80
CA SER A 52 10.58 -1.58 -1.78
C SER A 52 10.56 -3.08 -2.07
N ARG A 53 9.46 -3.65 -2.56
CA ARG A 53 9.34 -5.07 -2.92
C ARG A 53 10.24 -5.51 -4.09
N GLN A 54 10.81 -4.58 -4.85
CA GLN A 54 11.81 -4.91 -5.87
C GLN A 54 13.20 -5.08 -5.26
N ILE A 55 13.43 -4.54 -4.06
CA ILE A 55 14.75 -4.38 -3.43
C ILE A 55 14.89 -5.27 -2.20
N TYR A 56 13.83 -5.32 -1.39
CA TYR A 56 13.82 -5.98 -0.09
C TYR A 56 12.86 -7.17 -0.10
N GLU A 57 13.12 -8.10 0.79
CA GLU A 57 12.27 -9.26 1.05
C GLU A 57 11.94 -9.36 2.53
N ALA A 58 10.85 -10.06 2.86
CA ALA A 58 10.39 -10.31 4.22
C ALA A 58 10.63 -11.79 4.61
N LEU A 59 10.33 -12.15 5.84
CA LEU A 59 10.40 -13.57 6.27
C LEU A 59 9.47 -14.44 5.44
N VAL A 60 8.27 -13.97 5.19
CA VAL A 60 7.23 -14.66 4.42
C VAL A 60 6.66 -13.70 3.38
N THR A 61 6.08 -14.23 2.31
CA THR A 61 5.47 -13.44 1.23
C THR A 61 4.04 -13.87 0.96
N ARG A 62 3.34 -13.11 0.10
CA ARG A 62 2.02 -13.50 -0.42
C ARG A 62 2.13 -14.00 -1.85
N GLY A 63 1.49 -15.13 -2.12
CA GLY A 63 1.22 -15.61 -3.46
C GLY A 63 0.19 -14.75 -4.20
N LEU A 64 0.01 -15.03 -5.49
CA LEU A 64 -1.03 -14.39 -6.31
C LEU A 64 -2.46 -14.73 -5.83
N ASP A 65 -2.62 -15.85 -5.17
CA ASP A 65 -3.86 -16.30 -4.51
C ASP A 65 -4.04 -15.71 -3.11
N MET A 66 -3.15 -14.80 -2.71
CA MET A 66 -3.09 -14.15 -1.40
C MET A 66 -2.71 -15.05 -0.22
N SER A 67 -2.38 -16.32 -0.45
CA SER A 67 -1.85 -17.22 0.58
C SER A 67 -0.47 -16.76 1.07
N ILE A 68 -0.14 -17.09 2.33
CA ILE A 68 1.20 -16.87 2.89
C ILE A 68 2.10 -18.02 2.46
N GLY A 69 3.25 -17.67 1.90
CA GLY A 69 4.29 -18.58 1.47
C GLY A 69 5.68 -18.23 1.99
N PRO A 70 6.65 -19.15 1.84
CA PRO A 70 8.03 -18.92 2.25
C PRO A 70 8.70 -17.82 1.39
N GLN A 71 9.60 -17.03 2.03
CA GLN A 71 10.49 -16.11 1.33
C GLN A 71 11.90 -16.22 1.96
N LEU A 72 12.31 -15.33 2.86
CA LEU A 72 13.59 -15.45 3.55
C LEU A 72 13.58 -16.58 4.61
N ALA A 73 12.43 -16.88 5.20
CA ALA A 73 12.20 -18.09 5.96
C ALA A 73 11.72 -19.21 5.03
N GLU A 74 12.36 -20.38 5.08
CA GLU A 74 11.92 -21.57 4.33
C GLU A 74 10.84 -22.35 5.07
N SER A 75 10.77 -22.21 6.41
CA SER A 75 9.74 -22.82 7.24
C SER A 75 9.56 -22.07 8.56
N TRP A 76 8.42 -22.27 9.20
CA TRP A 76 8.11 -21.73 10.52
C TRP A 76 7.12 -22.62 11.25
N GLU A 77 7.11 -22.50 12.57
CA GLU A 77 6.18 -23.21 13.45
C GLU A 77 5.85 -22.36 14.69
N ALA A 78 4.63 -22.48 15.18
CA ALA A 78 4.26 -21.97 16.50
C ALA A 78 4.67 -23.02 17.55
N THR A 79 5.75 -22.77 18.28
CA THR A 79 6.25 -23.68 19.34
C THR A 79 5.40 -23.58 20.60
N THR A 80 4.77 -22.44 20.83
CA THR A 80 3.71 -22.20 21.82
C THR A 80 2.68 -21.24 21.21
N PRO A 81 1.50 -21.04 21.85
CA PRO A 81 0.53 -20.07 21.34
C PRO A 81 1.09 -18.63 21.14
N LYS A 82 2.18 -18.29 21.84
CA LYS A 82 2.79 -16.95 21.83
C LYS A 82 4.22 -16.93 21.26
N THR A 83 4.76 -18.06 20.85
CA THR A 83 6.15 -18.18 20.40
C THR A 83 6.23 -18.87 19.05
N TRP A 84 6.88 -18.20 18.12
CA TRP A 84 7.09 -18.67 16.76
C TRP A 84 8.58 -18.86 16.50
N LYS A 85 8.92 -19.94 15.81
CA LYS A 85 10.27 -20.23 15.34
C LYS A 85 10.30 -20.18 13.81
N PHE A 86 11.27 -19.47 13.26
CA PHE A 86 11.50 -19.33 11.83
C PHE A 86 12.86 -19.89 11.45
N ASN A 87 12.90 -20.81 10.48
CA ASN A 87 14.14 -21.33 9.91
C ASN A 87 14.44 -20.55 8.62
N LEU A 88 15.59 -19.88 8.59
CA LEU A 88 15.99 -19.01 7.47
C LEU A 88 16.70 -19.80 6.38
N ARG A 89 16.60 -19.33 5.14
CA ARG A 89 17.43 -19.78 4.02
C ARG A 89 18.90 -19.48 4.31
N LYS A 90 19.78 -20.39 3.87
CA LYS A 90 21.24 -20.29 4.10
C LYS A 90 22.00 -19.71 2.90
N ASP A 91 21.34 -19.60 1.76
CA ASP A 91 21.90 -19.17 0.47
C ASP A 91 21.60 -17.70 0.14
N VAL A 92 20.87 -17.00 1.00
CA VAL A 92 20.50 -15.60 0.81
C VAL A 92 21.68 -14.66 1.02
N LYS A 93 21.86 -13.73 0.07
CA LYS A 93 22.86 -12.67 0.14
C LYS A 93 22.23 -11.32 -0.13
N PHE A 94 22.73 -10.30 0.53
CA PHE A 94 22.48 -8.93 0.16
C PHE A 94 23.09 -8.59 -1.21
N SER A 95 22.68 -7.47 -1.80
CA SER A 95 23.10 -7.11 -3.16
C SER A 95 24.60 -6.79 -3.31
N ASP A 96 25.32 -6.58 -2.22
CA ASP A 96 26.79 -6.49 -2.17
C ASP A 96 27.47 -7.86 -2.10
N GLY A 97 26.73 -8.93 -1.79
CA GLY A 97 27.22 -10.31 -1.65
C GLY A 97 27.46 -10.75 -0.21
N THR A 98 27.23 -9.91 0.79
CA THR A 98 27.30 -10.31 2.21
C THR A 98 26.17 -11.29 2.54
N PRO A 99 26.43 -12.36 3.32
CA PRO A 99 25.38 -13.30 3.73
C PRO A 99 24.34 -12.62 4.63
N MET A 100 23.07 -12.96 4.44
CA MET A 100 22.00 -12.62 5.39
C MET A 100 22.00 -13.66 6.52
N THR A 101 21.82 -13.20 7.76
CA THR A 101 21.74 -14.03 8.95
C THR A 101 20.53 -13.65 9.81
N SER A 102 20.29 -14.45 10.86
CA SER A 102 19.27 -14.17 11.86
C SER A 102 19.44 -12.82 12.57
N GLU A 103 20.69 -12.32 12.68
CA GLU A 103 20.97 -11.00 13.26
C GLU A 103 20.37 -9.84 12.42
N ASP A 104 20.35 -9.99 11.09
CA ASP A 104 19.74 -9.00 10.19
C ASP A 104 18.22 -8.98 10.37
N VAL A 105 17.60 -10.13 10.56
CA VAL A 105 16.15 -10.26 10.82
C VAL A 105 15.81 -9.65 12.17
N VAL A 106 16.53 -10.00 13.23
CA VAL A 106 16.33 -9.41 14.58
C VAL A 106 16.47 -7.90 14.52
N PHE A 107 17.54 -7.41 13.91
CA PHE A 107 17.75 -5.97 13.71
C PHE A 107 16.57 -5.31 12.98
N SER A 108 16.09 -5.89 11.89
CA SER A 108 15.04 -5.31 11.06
C SER A 108 13.71 -5.21 11.78
N ILE A 109 13.32 -6.25 12.53
CA ILE A 109 12.08 -6.23 13.34
C ILE A 109 12.19 -5.18 14.45
N LEU A 110 13.31 -5.15 15.19
CA LEU A 110 13.52 -4.15 16.24
C LEU A 110 13.58 -2.72 15.69
N ARG A 111 14.16 -2.55 14.48
CA ARG A 111 14.16 -1.28 13.77
C ARG A 111 12.75 -0.85 13.38
N ALA A 112 11.93 -1.76 12.86
CA ALA A 112 10.55 -1.48 12.48
C ALA A 112 9.64 -1.16 13.68
N GLN A 113 10.02 -1.55 14.92
CA GLN A 113 9.30 -1.17 16.15
C GLN A 113 9.62 0.24 16.65
N GLN A 114 10.64 0.91 16.11
CA GLN A 114 11.03 2.23 16.58
C GLN A 114 9.96 3.30 16.29
N ARG A 115 9.95 4.36 17.11
CA ARG A 115 8.94 5.42 17.08
C ARG A 115 8.76 6.08 15.71
N THR A 116 9.81 6.22 14.93
CA THR A 116 9.79 6.86 13.60
C THR A 116 9.32 5.93 12.49
N SER A 117 9.05 4.65 12.78
CA SER A 117 8.53 3.70 11.82
C SER A 117 7.02 3.81 11.66
N ASP A 118 6.54 3.84 10.42
CA ASP A 118 5.11 3.68 10.10
C ASP A 118 4.67 2.20 10.13
N PHE A 119 5.60 1.27 10.37
CA PHE A 119 5.33 -0.17 10.45
C PHE A 119 5.26 -0.70 11.90
N LYS A 120 5.50 0.15 12.90
CA LYS A 120 5.52 -0.27 14.32
C LYS A 120 4.19 -0.90 14.77
N GLU A 121 3.08 -0.42 14.24
CA GLU A 121 1.75 -0.96 14.57
C GLU A 121 1.54 -2.39 14.03
N TYR A 122 2.16 -2.79 12.91
CA TYR A 122 2.09 -4.17 12.40
C TYR A 122 2.63 -5.19 13.40
N ILE A 123 3.60 -4.79 14.21
CA ILE A 123 4.38 -5.67 15.07
C ILE A 123 4.37 -5.22 16.53
N SER A 124 3.35 -4.43 16.91
CA SER A 124 3.14 -3.94 18.28
C SER A 124 2.96 -5.07 19.32
N THR A 125 2.47 -6.22 18.87
CA THR A 125 2.33 -7.42 19.73
C THR A 125 3.62 -8.13 20.04
N ILE A 126 4.69 -7.93 19.24
CA ILE A 126 5.98 -8.62 19.41
C ILE A 126 6.71 -8.05 20.63
N THR A 127 6.97 -8.90 21.60
CA THR A 127 7.67 -8.54 22.86
C THR A 127 9.13 -8.95 22.87
N SER A 128 9.51 -9.95 22.05
CA SER A 128 10.88 -10.43 21.95
C SER A 128 11.18 -11.00 20.57
N VAL A 129 12.36 -10.68 20.07
CA VAL A 129 12.91 -11.31 18.85
C VAL A 129 14.35 -11.70 19.16
N LYS A 130 14.73 -12.95 18.91
CA LYS A 130 16.06 -13.49 19.23
C LYS A 130 16.60 -14.35 18.10
N ALA A 131 17.87 -14.18 17.79
CA ALA A 131 18.65 -15.14 17.02
C ALA A 131 19.05 -16.30 17.95
N THR A 132 18.58 -17.51 17.67
CA THR A 132 18.97 -18.70 18.43
C THR A 132 20.20 -19.38 17.84
N ASP A 133 20.39 -19.21 16.55
CA ASP A 133 21.62 -19.51 15.80
C ASP A 133 21.68 -18.63 14.54
N ALA A 134 22.68 -18.83 13.68
CA ALA A 134 22.89 -18.00 12.49
C ALA A 134 21.70 -17.98 11.50
N TYR A 135 20.82 -18.98 11.56
CA TYR A 135 19.71 -19.15 10.60
C TYR A 135 18.39 -19.51 11.28
N THR A 136 18.27 -19.24 12.57
CA THR A 136 17.01 -19.47 13.30
C THR A 136 16.66 -18.25 14.13
N VAL A 137 15.40 -17.78 13.97
CA VAL A 137 14.84 -16.65 14.71
C VAL A 137 13.65 -17.13 15.53
N GLU A 138 13.63 -16.76 16.79
CA GLU A 138 12.48 -16.92 17.68
C GLU A 138 11.80 -15.57 17.89
N ILE A 139 10.47 -15.54 17.69
CA ILE A 139 9.62 -14.35 17.90
C ILE A 139 8.59 -14.68 18.96
N GLN A 140 8.50 -13.84 19.99
CA GLN A 140 7.50 -13.97 21.04
C GLN A 140 6.53 -12.79 21.00
N THR A 141 5.23 -13.08 21.15
CA THR A 141 4.16 -12.09 21.20
C THR A 141 3.57 -11.99 22.61
N ARG A 142 2.96 -10.85 22.94
CA ARG A 142 2.30 -10.59 24.22
C ARG A 142 1.15 -11.56 24.46
N GLU A 143 0.30 -11.73 23.46
CA GLU A 143 -0.82 -12.65 23.39
C GLU A 143 -0.70 -13.53 22.14
N PRO A 144 -1.45 -14.63 22.02
CA PRO A 144 -1.52 -15.37 20.76
C PRO A 144 -1.86 -14.41 19.61
N ASN A 145 -1.12 -14.50 18.49
CA ASN A 145 -1.35 -13.61 17.37
C ASN A 145 -1.66 -14.43 16.09
N PRO A 146 -2.97 -14.57 15.74
CA PRO A 146 -3.38 -15.39 14.60
C PRO A 146 -2.98 -14.80 13.23
N ILE A 147 -2.61 -13.52 13.19
CA ILE A 147 -2.26 -12.79 11.95
C ILE A 147 -0.77 -12.43 11.87
N LEU A 148 0.08 -12.96 12.74
CA LEU A 148 1.50 -12.62 12.80
C LEU A 148 2.19 -12.80 11.45
N LEU A 149 1.94 -13.89 10.73
CA LEU A 149 2.53 -14.13 9.41
C LEU A 149 2.08 -13.08 8.39
N ASN A 150 0.81 -12.67 8.43
CA ASN A 150 0.27 -11.62 7.58
C ASN A 150 0.93 -10.27 7.86
N GLN A 151 1.23 -9.99 9.12
CA GLN A 151 1.95 -8.78 9.54
C GLN A 151 3.40 -8.82 9.09
N LEU A 152 4.11 -9.94 9.35
CA LEU A 152 5.52 -10.12 8.99
C LEU A 152 5.78 -10.09 7.48
N SER A 153 4.80 -10.41 6.64
CA SER A 153 4.93 -10.29 5.18
C SER A 153 5.12 -8.84 4.68
N ASN A 154 4.98 -7.86 5.57
CA ASN A 154 5.18 -6.44 5.29
C ASN A 154 6.42 -5.85 5.99
N ILE A 155 7.15 -6.64 6.78
CA ILE A 155 8.36 -6.20 7.47
C ILE A 155 9.57 -6.67 6.68
N PHE A 156 10.20 -5.76 5.98
CA PHE A 156 11.34 -6.04 5.12
C PHE A 156 12.64 -6.18 5.91
N VAL A 157 13.51 -7.08 5.47
CA VAL A 157 14.82 -7.31 6.09
C VAL A 157 15.87 -6.40 5.46
N MET A 158 16.64 -5.72 6.29
CA MET A 158 17.77 -4.85 5.94
C MET A 158 19.09 -5.45 6.47
N SER A 159 20.19 -5.15 5.82
CA SER A 159 21.51 -5.49 6.34
C SER A 159 21.82 -4.62 7.56
N LYS A 160 22.00 -5.27 8.73
CA LYS A 160 22.43 -4.61 9.97
C LYS A 160 23.76 -3.90 9.78
N LYS A 161 24.75 -4.58 9.19
CA LYS A 161 26.07 -4.03 8.90
C LYS A 161 26.00 -2.78 8.04
N TRP A 162 25.24 -2.82 6.92
CA TRP A 162 25.08 -1.67 6.05
C TRP A 162 24.42 -0.49 6.77
N CYS A 163 23.42 -0.76 7.63
CA CYS A 163 22.78 0.28 8.42
C CYS A 163 23.72 0.91 9.45
N GLU A 164 24.61 0.13 10.06
CA GLU A 164 25.65 0.62 10.97
C GLU A 164 26.65 1.53 10.23
N GLU A 165 27.16 1.09 9.08
CA GLU A 165 28.14 1.82 8.27
C GLU A 165 27.59 3.12 7.67
N ASN A 166 26.26 3.24 7.49
CA ASN A 166 25.60 4.36 6.82
C ASN A 166 24.67 5.17 7.73
N PHE A 167 24.80 5.04 9.06
CA PHE A 167 24.00 5.77 10.05
C PHE A 167 22.48 5.60 9.86
N ALA A 168 22.05 4.41 9.41
CA ALA A 168 20.65 4.09 9.12
C ALA A 168 20.03 3.12 10.16
N MET A 169 20.53 3.13 11.40
CA MET A 169 20.06 2.25 12.49
C MET A 169 18.63 2.53 12.93
N ALA A 170 18.13 3.75 12.71
CA ALA A 170 16.73 4.11 12.92
C ALA A 170 16.04 4.34 11.57
N PRO A 171 14.72 4.10 11.48
CA PRO A 171 13.93 4.52 10.32
C PRO A 171 14.01 6.03 10.14
N GLN A 172 14.01 6.47 8.88
CA GLN A 172 13.92 7.90 8.56
C GLN A 172 12.73 8.53 9.29
N ASN A 173 12.96 9.62 10.00
CA ASN A 173 11.87 10.45 10.51
C ASN A 173 11.34 11.34 9.37
N TRP A 174 10.46 10.73 8.56
CA TRP A 174 9.91 11.40 7.37
C TRP A 174 9.04 12.59 7.75
N ASP A 175 8.30 12.50 8.84
CA ASP A 175 7.41 13.57 9.33
C ASP A 175 8.19 14.83 9.72
N ALA A 176 9.39 14.65 10.27
CA ALA A 176 10.30 15.77 10.57
C ALA A 176 11.08 16.25 9.33
N GLY A 177 10.86 15.68 8.15
CA GLY A 177 11.64 16.02 6.96
C GLY A 177 13.12 15.63 7.06
N GLN A 178 13.44 14.62 7.89
CA GLN A 178 14.81 14.16 8.06
C GLN A 178 15.34 13.55 6.77
N GLU A 179 16.49 13.99 6.32
CA GLU A 179 17.24 13.32 5.27
C GLU A 179 18.15 12.25 5.89
N THR A 180 18.09 11.05 5.37
CA THR A 180 18.93 9.91 5.79
C THR A 180 19.52 9.22 4.58
N PHE A 181 20.64 8.54 4.77
CA PHE A 181 21.26 7.76 3.69
C PHE A 181 20.31 6.70 3.13
N SER A 182 19.48 6.06 3.98
CA SER A 182 18.48 5.06 3.59
C SER A 182 17.31 5.64 2.79
N ALA A 183 17.10 6.96 2.80
CA ALA A 183 16.04 7.59 2.01
C ALA A 183 16.27 7.50 0.49
N THR A 184 17.54 7.50 0.07
CA THR A 184 17.94 7.49 -1.34
C THR A 184 18.85 6.33 -1.73
N ASN A 185 19.32 5.55 -0.77
CA ASN A 185 20.17 4.37 -0.96
C ASN A 185 19.54 3.13 -0.32
N SER A 186 19.89 1.95 -0.80
CA SER A 186 19.29 0.71 -0.34
C SER A 186 20.27 -0.46 -0.37
N MET A 187 20.09 -1.40 0.57
CA MET A 187 20.80 -2.67 0.62
C MET A 187 19.80 -3.75 1.03
N GLY A 188 19.30 -4.48 0.05
CA GLY A 188 18.33 -5.56 0.25
C GLY A 188 18.77 -6.86 -0.39
N THR A 189 17.95 -7.88 -0.19
CA THR A 189 18.16 -9.24 -0.71
C THR A 189 17.40 -9.49 -2.02
N GLY A 190 16.53 -8.58 -2.44
CA GLY A 190 15.56 -8.76 -3.52
C GLY A 190 16.15 -8.88 -4.93
N PRO A 191 15.29 -9.11 -5.94
CA PRO A 191 15.70 -9.39 -7.33
C PRO A 191 16.38 -8.21 -8.03
N PHE A 192 16.18 -7.00 -7.55
CA PHE A 192 16.80 -5.80 -8.09
C PHE A 192 17.52 -5.01 -7.00
N LYS A 193 18.51 -4.19 -7.40
CA LYS A 193 19.17 -3.18 -6.58
C LYS A 193 19.09 -1.81 -7.24
N ILE A 194 19.05 -0.76 -6.43
CA ILE A 194 19.06 0.62 -6.91
C ILE A 194 20.49 1.01 -7.29
N THR A 195 20.65 1.67 -8.42
CA THR A 195 21.93 2.24 -8.89
C THR A 195 21.87 3.76 -9.11
N LEU A 196 20.66 4.31 -9.17
CA LEU A 196 20.42 5.76 -9.24
C LEU A 196 19.07 6.06 -8.57
N ARG A 197 19.04 7.07 -7.75
CA ARG A 197 17.82 7.62 -7.16
C ARG A 197 17.86 9.14 -7.24
N GLU A 198 17.01 9.69 -8.09
CA GLU A 198 16.71 11.12 -8.21
C GLU A 198 15.21 11.27 -7.86
N PRO A 199 14.87 11.70 -6.62
CA PRO A 199 13.49 11.77 -6.17
C PRO A 199 12.60 12.58 -7.13
N ASN A 200 11.42 12.08 -7.42
CA ASN A 200 10.41 12.62 -8.36
C ASN A 200 10.89 12.75 -9.82
N THR A 201 12.05 12.25 -10.16
CA THR A 201 12.62 12.32 -11.51
C THR A 201 12.89 10.95 -12.09
N LYS A 202 13.74 10.16 -11.44
CA LYS A 202 14.18 8.87 -11.96
C LYS A 202 14.73 7.95 -10.88
N THR A 203 14.33 6.68 -10.93
CA THR A 203 14.96 5.61 -10.18
C THR A 203 15.40 4.51 -11.13
N VAL A 204 16.67 4.08 -11.04
CA VAL A 204 17.21 2.99 -11.87
C VAL A 204 17.44 1.77 -11.00
N PHE A 205 16.76 0.69 -11.37
CA PHE A 205 16.97 -0.63 -10.80
C PHE A 205 17.82 -1.46 -11.77
N LYS A 206 18.79 -2.19 -11.24
CA LYS A 206 19.53 -3.22 -11.97
C LYS A 206 19.31 -4.58 -11.34
N LYS A 207 19.25 -5.61 -12.17
CA LYS A 207 19.17 -7.00 -11.72
C LYS A 207 20.23 -7.28 -10.66
N ASN A 208 19.81 -7.82 -9.53
CA ASN A 208 20.70 -8.31 -8.48
C ASN A 208 21.23 -9.70 -8.87
N SER A 209 22.48 -9.78 -9.32
CA SER A 209 23.11 -11.05 -9.68
C SER A 209 23.39 -11.97 -8.49
N LYS A 210 23.16 -11.50 -7.27
CA LYS A 210 23.33 -12.26 -6.01
C LYS A 210 21.99 -12.75 -5.47
N TRP A 211 20.88 -12.43 -6.13
CA TRP A 211 19.57 -12.90 -5.70
C TRP A 211 19.49 -14.41 -5.75
N TRP A 212 18.96 -14.99 -4.69
CA TRP A 212 18.85 -16.43 -4.46
C TRP A 212 17.74 -17.11 -5.26
N GLY A 213 16.73 -16.33 -5.71
CA GLY A 213 15.60 -16.85 -6.45
C GLY A 213 15.85 -16.93 -7.96
N GLU A 214 14.90 -17.51 -8.67
CA GLU A 214 14.90 -17.62 -10.12
C GLU A 214 13.99 -16.59 -10.76
N VAL A 215 14.38 -16.07 -11.92
CA VAL A 215 13.57 -15.13 -12.71
C VAL A 215 13.13 -15.75 -14.02
N GLU A 216 11.86 -15.66 -14.33
CA GLU A 216 11.26 -16.15 -15.57
C GLU A 216 11.21 -15.08 -16.68
N HIS A 217 12.02 -14.03 -16.58
CA HIS A 217 12.04 -12.89 -17.49
C HIS A 217 13.47 -12.47 -17.85
N ASN A 218 13.58 -11.71 -18.95
CA ASN A 218 14.86 -11.17 -19.45
C ASN A 218 15.14 -9.71 -19.03
N ILE A 219 14.40 -9.16 -18.07
CA ILE A 219 14.57 -7.78 -17.61
C ILE A 219 15.85 -7.71 -16.77
N THR A 220 16.76 -6.83 -17.16
CA THR A 220 18.02 -6.59 -16.44
C THR A 220 18.12 -5.18 -15.84
N GLU A 221 17.28 -4.26 -16.33
CA GLU A 221 17.24 -2.88 -15.86
C GLU A 221 15.81 -2.35 -15.92
N ILE A 222 15.42 -1.54 -14.92
CA ILE A 222 14.12 -0.84 -14.89
C ILE A 222 14.41 0.64 -14.62
N HIS A 223 13.87 1.51 -15.47
CA HIS A 223 13.84 2.95 -15.25
C HIS A 223 12.44 3.33 -14.78
N LEU A 224 12.28 3.64 -13.52
CA LEU A 224 11.06 4.24 -12.99
C LEU A 224 11.10 5.74 -13.24
N LEU A 225 10.11 6.24 -13.97
CA LEU A 225 9.96 7.63 -14.39
C LEU A 225 8.59 8.15 -13.93
N PRO A 226 8.49 8.80 -12.76
CA PRO A 226 7.23 9.35 -12.28
C PRO A 226 6.73 10.46 -13.22
N ILE A 227 5.51 10.33 -13.73
CA ILE A 227 4.87 11.35 -14.58
C ILE A 227 3.49 11.65 -14.01
N LYS A 228 3.36 12.77 -13.32
CA LYS A 228 2.13 13.16 -12.64
C LYS A 228 0.96 13.41 -13.62
N ASN A 229 1.24 14.15 -14.71
CA ASN A 229 0.20 14.47 -15.68
C ASN A 229 -0.24 13.23 -16.45
N ALA A 230 -1.53 12.88 -16.34
CA ALA A 230 -2.11 11.68 -16.95
C ALA A 230 -2.00 11.68 -18.47
N ALA A 231 -2.30 12.81 -19.13
CA ALA A 231 -2.23 12.90 -20.59
C ALA A 231 -0.81 12.73 -21.12
N THR A 232 0.18 13.33 -20.45
CA THR A 232 1.61 13.16 -20.76
C THR A 232 2.05 11.70 -20.58
N ARG A 233 1.63 11.05 -19.48
CA ARG A 233 1.94 9.65 -19.20
C ARG A 233 1.36 8.69 -20.25
N VAL A 234 0.11 8.92 -20.67
CA VAL A 234 -0.53 8.14 -21.74
C VAL A 234 0.13 8.41 -23.10
N ALA A 235 0.45 9.66 -23.42
CA ALA A 235 1.14 9.99 -24.66
C ALA A 235 2.51 9.30 -24.77
N ALA A 236 3.30 9.33 -23.69
CA ALA A 236 4.60 8.66 -23.59
C ALA A 236 4.48 7.13 -23.74
N LEU A 237 3.42 6.51 -23.20
CA LEU A 237 3.13 5.09 -23.44
C LEU A 237 2.83 4.83 -24.93
N LEU A 238 1.90 5.58 -25.51
CA LEU A 238 1.46 5.38 -26.89
C LEU A 238 2.56 5.67 -27.93
N SER A 239 3.53 6.54 -27.62
CA SER A 239 4.71 6.80 -28.48
C SER A 239 5.81 5.74 -28.34
N GLY A 240 5.71 4.82 -27.36
CA GLY A 240 6.75 3.85 -27.06
C GLY A 240 7.92 4.42 -26.22
N GLU A 241 7.78 5.61 -25.69
CA GLU A 241 8.73 6.17 -24.72
C GLU A 241 8.69 5.45 -23.38
N LEU A 242 7.51 4.91 -23.00
CA LEU A 242 7.30 4.05 -21.84
C LEU A 242 6.87 2.64 -22.29
N ASP A 243 7.31 1.63 -21.55
CA ASP A 243 6.89 0.23 -21.74
C ASP A 243 5.73 -0.16 -20.83
N VAL A 244 5.69 0.40 -19.60
CA VAL A 244 4.70 0.05 -18.57
C VAL A 244 4.20 1.31 -17.88
N VAL A 245 2.90 1.39 -17.70
CA VAL A 245 2.25 2.42 -16.88
C VAL A 245 1.39 1.73 -15.84
N THR A 246 1.63 1.97 -14.58
CA THR A 246 0.72 1.68 -13.48
C THR A 246 -0.19 2.89 -13.23
N ASP A 247 -1.37 2.66 -12.65
CA ASP A 247 -2.38 3.70 -12.44
C ASP A 247 -2.76 4.43 -13.75
N ALA A 248 -3.01 3.65 -14.80
CA ALA A 248 -3.46 4.20 -16.08
C ALA A 248 -4.81 4.93 -15.89
N PRO A 249 -4.95 6.17 -16.43
CA PRO A 249 -6.19 6.92 -16.28
C PRO A 249 -7.35 6.16 -16.90
N VAL A 250 -8.42 5.95 -16.15
CA VAL A 250 -9.56 5.12 -16.59
C VAL A 250 -10.25 5.65 -17.84
N GLN A 251 -10.22 6.97 -18.08
CA GLN A 251 -10.76 7.62 -19.25
C GLN A 251 -9.97 7.33 -20.53
N ASP A 252 -8.72 6.91 -20.45
CA ASP A 252 -7.84 6.66 -21.59
C ASP A 252 -7.70 5.17 -21.94
N LEU A 253 -8.27 4.26 -21.16
CA LEU A 253 -8.09 2.81 -21.35
C LEU A 253 -8.55 2.33 -22.73
N ASP A 254 -9.67 2.86 -23.23
CA ASP A 254 -10.17 2.49 -24.56
C ASP A 254 -9.25 2.99 -25.68
N ARG A 255 -8.68 4.19 -25.52
CA ARG A 255 -7.67 4.73 -26.44
C ARG A 255 -6.39 3.89 -26.42
N ILE A 256 -5.95 3.44 -25.24
CA ILE A 256 -4.79 2.54 -25.11
C ILE A 256 -5.06 1.19 -25.77
N ARG A 257 -6.23 0.59 -25.53
CA ARG A 257 -6.64 -0.69 -26.19
C ARG A 257 -6.72 -0.55 -27.71
N ALA A 258 -7.31 0.55 -28.18
CA ALA A 258 -7.47 0.81 -29.62
C ALA A 258 -6.14 1.02 -30.37
N SER A 259 -5.05 1.34 -29.67
CA SER A 259 -3.72 1.44 -30.28
C SER A 259 -3.20 0.09 -30.82
N GLY A 260 -3.70 -1.02 -30.29
CA GLY A 260 -3.24 -2.37 -30.63
C GLY A 260 -1.80 -2.71 -30.22
N ALA A 261 -1.05 -1.73 -29.71
CA ALA A 261 0.35 -1.87 -29.31
C ALA A 261 0.52 -2.26 -27.83
N HIS A 262 -0.52 -2.06 -27.00
CA HIS A 262 -0.46 -2.22 -25.56
C HIS A 262 -1.58 -3.13 -25.04
N LYS A 263 -1.28 -3.89 -23.99
CA LYS A 263 -2.26 -4.69 -23.26
C LYS A 263 -2.68 -3.96 -22.00
N VAL A 264 -3.98 -3.75 -21.81
CA VAL A 264 -4.56 -3.25 -20.57
C VAL A 264 -4.92 -4.44 -19.68
N GLN A 265 -4.28 -4.52 -18.51
CA GLN A 265 -4.65 -5.45 -17.44
C GLN A 265 -5.34 -4.68 -16.34
N SER A 266 -6.40 -5.23 -15.79
CA SER A 266 -7.18 -4.63 -14.70
C SER A 266 -7.50 -5.69 -13.66
N THR A 267 -7.38 -5.30 -12.40
CA THR A 267 -7.73 -6.13 -11.25
C THR A 267 -8.32 -5.24 -10.17
N PRO A 268 -9.26 -5.74 -9.35
CA PRO A 268 -9.71 -5.01 -8.17
C PRO A 268 -8.53 -4.67 -7.27
N GLN A 269 -8.48 -3.43 -6.80
CA GLN A 269 -7.49 -3.02 -5.82
C GLN A 269 -8.04 -3.25 -4.42
N MET A 270 -7.22 -3.83 -3.54
CA MET A 270 -7.55 -4.06 -2.13
C MET A 270 -7.42 -2.76 -1.33
N ARG A 271 -8.27 -1.79 -1.66
CA ARG A 271 -8.24 -0.43 -1.10
C ARG A 271 -9.61 0.21 -1.15
N THR A 272 -10.03 0.79 -0.05
CA THR A 272 -11.19 1.67 0.01
C THR A 272 -10.74 3.12 0.07
N ILE A 273 -11.30 3.98 -0.78
CA ILE A 273 -11.13 5.43 -0.73
C ILE A 273 -12.30 6.01 0.07
N PHE A 274 -12.00 6.89 1.01
CA PHE A 274 -13.00 7.49 1.89
C PHE A 274 -12.69 8.94 2.21
N LEU A 275 -13.66 9.61 2.79
CA LEU A 275 -13.54 10.96 3.31
C LEU A 275 -13.53 10.91 4.84
N GLY A 276 -12.50 11.47 5.44
CA GLY A 276 -12.37 11.59 6.90
C GLY A 276 -12.84 12.96 7.38
N MET A 277 -13.47 13.00 8.54
CA MET A 277 -14.01 14.20 9.19
C MET A 277 -13.51 14.24 10.64
N ASP A 278 -12.79 15.29 11.03
CA ASP A 278 -12.30 15.48 12.40
C ASP A 278 -13.48 15.65 13.38
N GLN A 279 -13.59 14.75 14.34
CA GLN A 279 -14.69 14.71 15.31
C GLN A 279 -14.33 15.29 16.68
N ALA A 280 -13.08 15.69 16.92
CA ALA A 280 -12.62 16.12 18.23
C ALA A 280 -12.38 17.63 18.33
N ALA A 281 -11.88 18.29 17.30
CA ALA A 281 -11.61 19.72 17.33
C ALA A 281 -12.87 20.52 17.72
N ASP A 282 -12.71 21.57 18.51
CA ASP A 282 -13.86 22.39 18.96
C ASP A 282 -14.45 23.24 17.83
N GLN A 283 -13.62 23.62 16.86
CA GLN A 283 -14.02 24.38 15.67
C GLN A 283 -13.21 23.90 14.47
N LEU A 284 -13.76 24.09 13.27
CA LEU A 284 -13.03 23.84 12.04
C LEU A 284 -11.85 24.82 11.92
N ARG A 285 -10.72 24.34 11.41
CA ARG A 285 -9.55 25.19 11.07
C ARG A 285 -9.84 26.08 9.87
N THR A 286 -10.69 25.57 8.97
CA THR A 286 -11.10 26.24 7.74
C THR A 286 -12.62 26.16 7.66
N GLY A 287 -13.29 27.27 7.94
CA GLY A 287 -14.77 27.30 7.93
C GLY A 287 -15.30 28.60 8.50
N ASN A 288 -16.62 28.73 8.54
CA ASN A 288 -17.31 29.93 8.99
C ASN A 288 -18.29 29.69 10.14
N THR A 289 -18.34 28.49 10.72
CA THR A 289 -19.34 28.11 11.73
C THR A 289 -19.02 28.59 13.13
N GLY A 290 -17.74 28.79 13.46
CA GLY A 290 -17.32 29.05 14.83
C GLY A 290 -17.34 27.82 15.75
N ASP A 291 -17.79 26.67 15.25
CA ASP A 291 -17.80 25.35 15.89
C ASP A 291 -17.33 24.25 14.90
N ASN A 292 -17.37 23.00 15.32
CA ASN A 292 -17.09 21.86 14.45
C ASN A 292 -18.37 21.06 14.17
N PRO A 293 -19.00 21.24 12.98
CA PRO A 293 -20.18 20.51 12.58
C PRO A 293 -20.00 19.00 12.58
N PHE A 294 -18.76 18.50 12.32
CA PHE A 294 -18.47 17.08 12.24
C PHE A 294 -18.53 16.32 13.57
N LYS A 295 -18.61 17.03 14.70
CA LYS A 295 -18.94 16.39 15.99
C LYS A 295 -20.34 15.76 15.99
N LYS A 296 -21.27 16.32 15.19
CA LYS A 296 -22.65 15.83 15.11
C LYS A 296 -22.76 14.67 14.11
N LYS A 297 -23.30 13.54 14.57
CA LYS A 297 -23.53 12.35 13.74
C LYS A 297 -24.42 12.68 12.53
N GLU A 298 -25.45 13.49 12.75
CA GLU A 298 -26.44 13.91 11.76
C GLU A 298 -25.75 14.64 10.59
N VAL A 299 -24.77 15.51 10.88
CA VAL A 299 -23.98 16.21 9.85
C VAL A 299 -23.16 15.23 9.04
N ARG A 300 -22.44 14.30 9.69
CA ARG A 300 -21.66 13.29 8.97
C ARG A 300 -22.53 12.39 8.10
N GLN A 301 -23.70 12.01 8.60
CA GLN A 301 -24.69 11.23 7.86
C GLN A 301 -25.26 12.04 6.67
N ALA A 302 -25.54 13.33 6.85
CA ALA A 302 -26.00 14.21 5.77
C ALA A 302 -24.97 14.26 4.62
N LEU A 303 -23.69 14.48 4.93
CA LEU A 303 -22.65 14.47 3.91
C LEU A 303 -22.56 13.12 3.20
N TYR A 304 -22.67 12.01 3.95
CA TYR A 304 -22.65 10.67 3.39
C TYR A 304 -23.80 10.44 2.40
N GLN A 305 -25.04 10.79 2.78
CA GLN A 305 -26.23 10.61 1.94
C GLN A 305 -26.33 11.61 0.78
N ALA A 306 -25.61 12.74 0.84
CA ALA A 306 -25.55 13.71 -0.27
C ALA A 306 -24.61 13.27 -1.41
N ILE A 307 -23.75 12.26 -1.19
CA ILE A 307 -22.78 11.80 -2.18
C ILE A 307 -23.38 10.65 -3.01
N ASP A 308 -23.65 10.93 -4.29
CA ASP A 308 -24.06 9.96 -5.29
C ASP A 308 -22.86 9.10 -5.72
N ILE A 309 -22.61 8.02 -4.97
CA ILE A 309 -21.49 7.12 -5.20
C ILE A 309 -21.61 6.39 -6.56
N GLU A 310 -22.83 6.10 -7.02
CA GLU A 310 -23.06 5.45 -8.32
C GLU A 310 -22.74 6.41 -9.47
N ALA A 311 -23.00 7.70 -9.32
CA ALA A 311 -22.54 8.70 -10.28
C ALA A 311 -21.02 8.80 -10.33
N ILE A 312 -20.33 8.73 -9.19
CA ILE A 312 -18.87 8.66 -9.14
C ILE A 312 -18.36 7.41 -9.87
N LYS A 313 -18.89 6.21 -9.55
CA LYS A 313 -18.56 4.95 -10.23
C LYS A 313 -18.73 5.09 -11.74
N LYS A 314 -19.89 5.55 -12.20
CA LYS A 314 -20.24 5.60 -13.63
C LYS A 314 -19.49 6.68 -14.39
N LYS A 315 -19.44 7.92 -13.85
CA LYS A 315 -18.97 9.09 -14.59
C LYS A 315 -17.50 9.39 -14.36
N VAL A 316 -17.00 9.25 -13.13
CA VAL A 316 -15.62 9.54 -12.77
C VAL A 316 -14.73 8.31 -12.98
N MET A 317 -15.18 7.15 -12.50
CA MET A 317 -14.40 5.90 -12.52
C MET A 317 -14.70 5.00 -13.72
N ARG A 318 -15.60 5.40 -14.62
CA ARG A 318 -15.94 4.64 -15.84
C ARG A 318 -16.34 3.18 -15.56
N GLY A 319 -16.99 2.92 -14.43
CA GLY A 319 -17.39 1.58 -13.98
C GLY A 319 -16.28 0.77 -13.32
N LEU A 320 -15.08 1.32 -13.14
CA LEU A 320 -13.90 0.62 -12.60
C LEU A 320 -13.69 0.91 -11.11
N SER A 321 -14.76 0.99 -10.34
CA SER A 321 -14.75 1.03 -8.88
C SER A 321 -15.99 0.36 -8.34
N GLU A 322 -15.94 -0.07 -7.08
CA GLU A 322 -17.09 -0.61 -6.38
C GLU A 322 -17.45 0.31 -5.20
N PRO A 323 -18.73 0.70 -5.07
CA PRO A 323 -19.21 1.41 -3.89
C PRO A 323 -18.99 0.56 -2.63
N ALA A 324 -18.47 1.18 -1.57
CA ALA A 324 -18.20 0.52 -0.30
C ALA A 324 -18.91 1.25 0.84
N GLY A 325 -19.52 0.51 1.76
CA GLY A 325 -20.12 1.02 3.00
C GLY A 325 -19.13 1.08 4.15
N ILE A 326 -18.10 0.21 4.10
CA ILE A 326 -17.05 0.09 5.12
C ILE A 326 -15.66 0.14 4.47
N ILE A 327 -14.60 0.25 5.30
CA ILE A 327 -13.22 0.35 4.77
C ILE A 327 -12.66 -1.02 4.38
N THR A 328 -13.23 -2.11 4.85
CA THR A 328 -12.87 -3.47 4.45
C THR A 328 -13.63 -3.92 3.19
N PHE A 329 -13.23 -5.04 2.60
CA PHE A 329 -13.77 -5.54 1.31
C PHE A 329 -13.74 -7.07 1.29
N PRO A 330 -14.38 -7.74 0.31
CA PRO A 330 -14.39 -9.21 0.20
C PRO A 330 -12.98 -9.81 0.26
N GLY A 331 -12.81 -10.85 1.07
CA GLY A 331 -11.52 -11.52 1.31
C GLY A 331 -10.74 -11.01 2.54
N VAL A 332 -11.22 -9.96 3.19
CA VAL A 332 -10.69 -9.52 4.50
C VAL A 332 -11.46 -10.22 5.61
N THR A 333 -10.77 -10.77 6.60
CA THR A 333 -11.39 -11.39 7.78
C THR A 333 -12.29 -10.36 8.48
N GLY A 334 -13.54 -10.77 8.76
CA GLY A 334 -14.56 -9.92 9.38
C GLY A 334 -15.40 -9.11 8.38
N TYR A 335 -15.09 -9.14 7.09
CA TYR A 335 -15.98 -8.55 6.08
C TYR A 335 -17.24 -9.41 5.91
N THR A 336 -18.40 -8.76 5.88
CA THR A 336 -19.63 -9.35 5.37
C THR A 336 -20.34 -8.35 4.47
N LYS A 337 -21.18 -8.85 3.57
CA LYS A 337 -21.94 -8.00 2.65
C LYS A 337 -22.96 -7.12 3.39
N GLU A 338 -23.51 -7.61 4.48
CA GLU A 338 -24.47 -6.92 5.31
C GLU A 338 -23.85 -5.70 6.00
N LEU A 339 -22.60 -5.84 6.48
CA LEU A 339 -21.85 -4.73 7.06
C LEU A 339 -21.42 -3.69 6.02
N ASP A 340 -21.29 -4.10 4.76
CA ASP A 340 -20.91 -3.22 3.64
C ASP A 340 -22.15 -2.54 2.98
N GLU A 341 -23.33 -2.69 3.55
CA GLU A 341 -24.54 -2.04 3.03
C GLU A 341 -24.50 -0.53 3.29
N ARG A 342 -24.66 0.24 2.22
CA ARG A 342 -24.60 1.70 2.26
C ARG A 342 -25.95 2.31 2.64
N LEU A 343 -25.90 3.43 3.36
CA LEU A 343 -27.06 4.34 3.44
C LEU A 343 -27.40 4.85 2.04
N PRO A 344 -28.69 5.00 1.71
CA PRO A 344 -29.11 5.45 0.39
C PRO A 344 -28.65 6.89 0.09
N TYR A 345 -28.36 7.17 -1.19
CA TYR A 345 -28.22 8.54 -1.66
C TYR A 345 -29.58 9.26 -1.58
N ASP A 346 -29.65 10.31 -0.79
CA ASP A 346 -30.90 11.09 -0.57
C ASP A 346 -30.55 12.52 -0.19
N VAL A 347 -30.70 13.43 -1.15
CA VAL A 347 -30.39 14.86 -0.98
C VAL A 347 -31.38 15.55 -0.04
N ASP A 348 -32.65 15.15 -0.06
CA ASP A 348 -33.67 15.79 0.76
C ASP A 348 -33.55 15.37 2.22
N ALA A 349 -33.32 14.07 2.47
CA ALA A 349 -32.97 13.60 3.80
C ALA A 349 -31.69 14.25 4.33
N ALA A 350 -30.66 14.42 3.49
CA ALA A 350 -29.41 15.08 3.86
C ALA A 350 -29.63 16.55 4.27
N LYS A 351 -30.47 17.31 3.56
CA LYS A 351 -30.84 18.68 3.94
C LYS A 351 -31.58 18.74 5.26
N GLN A 352 -32.52 17.81 5.48
CA GLN A 352 -33.25 17.74 6.73
C GLN A 352 -32.32 17.44 7.91
N LEU A 353 -31.39 16.49 7.77
CA LEU A 353 -30.39 16.18 8.78
C LEU A 353 -29.50 17.40 9.13
N LEU A 354 -29.10 18.18 8.12
CA LEU A 354 -28.34 19.43 8.39
C LEU A 354 -29.19 20.45 9.14
N ALA A 355 -30.46 20.64 8.75
CA ALA A 355 -31.36 21.59 9.40
C ALA A 355 -31.60 21.18 10.87
N ASP A 356 -31.88 19.90 11.13
CA ASP A 356 -32.08 19.36 12.48
C ASP A 356 -30.82 19.47 13.34
N ALA A 357 -29.65 19.39 12.71
CA ALA A 357 -28.35 19.60 13.36
C ALA A 357 -28.01 21.09 13.60
N GLY A 358 -28.85 22.04 13.14
CA GLY A 358 -28.65 23.48 13.34
C GLY A 358 -27.89 24.17 12.20
N TYR A 359 -27.79 23.56 11.03
CA TYR A 359 -27.14 24.11 9.82
C TYR A 359 -28.10 24.12 8.62
N PRO A 360 -29.28 24.78 8.72
CA PRO A 360 -30.29 24.78 7.65
C PRO A 360 -29.78 25.39 6.34
N ASP A 361 -28.84 26.32 6.41
CA ASP A 361 -28.21 26.99 5.25
C ASP A 361 -26.87 26.34 4.85
N GLY A 362 -26.49 25.21 5.50
CA GLY A 362 -25.20 24.55 5.33
C GLY A 362 -24.06 25.29 6.03
N PHE A 363 -22.82 25.08 5.57
CA PHE A 363 -21.61 25.69 6.12
C PHE A 363 -20.47 25.66 5.12
N GLU A 364 -19.38 26.37 5.42
CA GLU A 364 -18.16 26.39 4.62
C GLU A 364 -17.11 25.46 5.24
N VAL A 365 -16.37 24.72 4.40
CA VAL A 365 -15.27 23.85 4.81
C VAL A 365 -14.28 23.62 3.66
N GLU A 366 -13.00 23.36 3.98
CA GLU A 366 -12.00 22.95 3.01
C GLU A 366 -11.94 21.42 2.93
N LEU A 367 -11.98 20.85 1.71
CA LEU A 367 -11.67 19.45 1.46
C LEU A 367 -10.23 19.31 0.96
N ARG A 368 -9.39 18.65 1.76
CA ARG A 368 -8.02 18.32 1.38
C ARG A 368 -7.97 17.03 0.59
N CYS A 369 -7.34 17.07 -0.57
CA CYS A 369 -7.31 15.96 -1.51
C CYS A 369 -5.89 15.78 -2.09
N PRO A 370 -5.37 14.54 -2.21
CA PRO A 370 -4.18 14.33 -3.01
C PRO A 370 -4.52 14.42 -4.50
N ASN A 371 -3.52 14.67 -5.35
CA ASN A 371 -3.69 14.72 -6.80
C ASN A 371 -2.63 13.94 -7.58
N ASP A 372 -1.91 13.05 -6.88
CA ASP A 372 -0.89 12.16 -7.46
C ASP A 372 -0.79 10.84 -6.68
N ARG A 373 -1.89 10.43 -6.01
CA ARG A 373 -1.89 9.25 -5.15
C ARG A 373 -2.83 8.15 -5.59
N TYR A 374 -4.09 8.47 -5.86
CA TYR A 374 -5.13 7.50 -6.21
C TYR A 374 -5.62 7.73 -7.63
N VAL A 375 -6.20 6.68 -8.23
CA VAL A 375 -6.82 6.84 -9.55
C VAL A 375 -7.94 7.87 -9.46
N ASN A 376 -7.82 8.94 -10.25
CA ASN A 376 -8.80 10.05 -10.34
C ASN A 376 -9.10 10.75 -9.00
N ASP A 377 -8.16 10.80 -8.07
CA ASP A 377 -8.33 11.41 -6.74
C ASP A 377 -8.91 12.84 -6.79
N GLU A 378 -8.28 13.75 -7.50
CA GLU A 378 -8.79 15.15 -7.65
C GLU A 378 -10.16 15.21 -8.34
N ALA A 379 -10.41 14.35 -9.34
CA ALA A 379 -11.68 14.31 -10.04
C ALA A 379 -12.82 13.79 -9.15
N ILE A 380 -12.52 12.82 -8.26
CA ILE A 380 -13.48 12.33 -7.25
C ILE A 380 -13.81 13.48 -6.27
N CYS A 381 -12.78 14.16 -5.75
CA CYS A 381 -13.00 15.29 -4.83
C CYS A 381 -13.79 16.42 -5.48
N THR A 382 -13.51 16.75 -6.74
CA THR A 382 -14.27 17.75 -7.52
C THR A 382 -15.74 17.36 -7.64
N ALA A 383 -16.04 16.08 -7.88
CA ALA A 383 -17.41 15.59 -7.93
C ALA A 383 -18.11 15.71 -6.56
N VAL A 384 -17.41 15.38 -5.47
CA VAL A 384 -17.91 15.52 -4.09
C VAL A 384 -18.24 16.97 -3.77
N VAL A 385 -17.37 17.92 -4.12
CA VAL A 385 -17.63 19.37 -3.95
C VAL A 385 -18.97 19.77 -4.59
N GLY A 386 -19.20 19.37 -5.84
CA GLY A 386 -20.45 19.67 -6.53
C GLY A 386 -21.68 18.98 -5.94
N MET A 387 -21.51 17.80 -5.32
CA MET A 387 -22.60 17.07 -4.67
C MET A 387 -22.98 17.71 -3.34
N LEU A 388 -22.00 18.06 -2.51
CA LEU A 388 -22.22 18.70 -1.21
C LEU A 388 -22.79 20.12 -1.35
N GLY A 389 -22.46 20.84 -2.41
CA GLY A 389 -23.09 22.13 -2.73
C GLY A 389 -24.61 22.06 -2.89
N LYS A 390 -25.19 20.89 -3.25
CA LYS A 390 -26.66 20.73 -3.38
C LYS A 390 -27.38 20.77 -2.02
N ILE A 391 -26.67 20.50 -0.94
CA ILE A 391 -27.21 20.53 0.44
C ILE A 391 -26.73 21.77 1.22
N GLY A 392 -26.19 22.80 0.52
CA GLY A 392 -25.72 24.03 1.15
C GLY A 392 -24.33 23.98 1.74
N VAL A 393 -23.63 22.83 1.69
CA VAL A 393 -22.25 22.74 2.18
C VAL A 393 -21.30 23.27 1.10
N ASN A 394 -20.72 24.45 1.36
CA ASN A 394 -19.80 25.12 0.45
C ASN A 394 -18.37 24.64 0.67
N VAL A 395 -17.92 23.75 -0.21
CA VAL A 395 -16.61 23.10 -0.06
C VAL A 395 -15.56 23.74 -0.95
N SER A 396 -14.50 24.26 -0.34
CA SER A 396 -13.28 24.69 -1.04
C SER A 396 -12.35 23.50 -1.26
N LEU A 397 -12.07 23.14 -2.51
CA LEU A 397 -11.16 22.04 -2.81
C LEU A 397 -9.70 22.50 -2.72
N PHE A 398 -8.92 21.83 -1.87
CA PHE A 398 -7.47 22.01 -1.76
C PHE A 398 -6.74 20.76 -2.24
N ALA A 399 -6.48 20.70 -3.56
CA ALA A 399 -5.76 19.59 -4.18
C ALA A 399 -4.24 19.81 -4.13
N GLN A 400 -3.50 18.80 -3.68
CA GLN A 400 -2.05 18.90 -3.44
C GLN A 400 -1.32 17.59 -3.69
N THR A 401 0.02 17.61 -3.72
CA THR A 401 0.81 16.39 -3.84
C THR A 401 0.64 15.50 -2.60
N LYS A 402 0.73 14.17 -2.79
CA LYS A 402 0.61 13.19 -1.69
C LYS A 402 1.61 13.44 -0.55
N SER A 403 2.84 13.84 -0.88
CA SER A 403 3.86 14.13 0.14
C SER A 403 3.46 15.27 1.06
N LYS A 404 2.87 16.33 0.52
CA LYS A 404 2.34 17.44 1.30
C LYS A 404 1.06 17.02 2.03
N HIS A 405 0.14 16.34 1.33
CA HIS A 405 -1.12 15.87 1.88
C HIS A 405 -0.93 14.97 3.12
N PHE A 406 -0.08 13.96 3.03
CA PHE A 406 0.16 13.05 4.16
C PHE A 406 0.87 13.74 5.32
N LYS A 407 1.82 14.63 5.03
CA LYS A 407 2.48 15.42 6.08
C LYS A 407 1.47 16.27 6.85
N GLU A 408 0.62 17.00 6.15
CA GLU A 408 -0.39 17.86 6.77
C GLU A 408 -1.43 17.06 7.56
N LEU A 409 -1.85 15.87 7.07
CA LEU A 409 -2.73 14.99 7.83
C LEU A 409 -2.05 14.46 9.10
N LYS A 410 -0.77 14.06 9.03
CA LYS A 410 -0.01 13.64 10.21
C LYS A 410 0.12 14.78 11.24
N ASP A 411 0.28 16.00 10.77
CA ASP A 411 0.31 17.22 11.61
C ASP A 411 -1.10 17.68 12.06
N ASN A 412 -2.14 16.84 11.85
CA ASN A 412 -3.55 17.13 12.16
C ASN A 412 -4.08 18.43 11.56
N GLN A 413 -3.67 18.75 10.33
CA GLN A 413 -4.05 19.97 9.62
C GLN A 413 -5.35 19.85 8.80
N GLY A 414 -5.99 18.67 8.75
CA GLY A 414 -7.17 18.42 7.91
C GLY A 414 -8.43 18.18 8.73
N ASP A 415 -9.44 19.05 8.60
CA ASP A 415 -10.76 18.83 9.20
C ASP A 415 -11.61 17.89 8.35
N PHE A 416 -11.49 18.01 7.00
CA PHE A 416 -12.18 17.20 6.02
C PHE A 416 -11.19 16.82 4.92
N TYR A 417 -11.02 15.53 4.65
CA TYR A 417 -9.95 15.08 3.77
C TYR A 417 -10.27 13.76 3.07
N MET A 418 -9.65 13.52 1.91
CA MET A 418 -9.65 12.20 1.27
C MET A 418 -8.48 11.37 1.77
N LEU A 419 -8.76 10.09 2.05
CA LEU A 419 -7.73 9.09 2.30
C LEU A 419 -8.13 7.76 1.64
N GLY A 420 -7.16 6.91 1.34
CA GLY A 420 -7.41 5.55 0.87
C GLY A 420 -6.62 4.56 1.71
N TRP A 421 -7.29 3.51 2.19
CA TRP A 421 -6.68 2.52 3.05
C TRP A 421 -6.74 1.13 2.42
N GLY A 422 -5.59 0.49 2.28
CA GLY A 422 -5.47 -0.91 1.91
C GLY A 422 -5.43 -1.79 3.15
N VAL A 423 -5.73 -3.08 3.00
CA VAL A 423 -5.69 -4.05 4.11
C VAL A 423 -4.66 -5.14 3.81
N PRO A 424 -3.35 -4.85 3.87
CA PRO A 424 -2.31 -5.79 3.46
C PRO A 424 -2.19 -7.01 4.38
N THR A 425 -2.76 -6.98 5.57
CA THR A 425 -2.86 -8.13 6.47
C THR A 425 -4.03 -9.05 6.15
N LEU A 426 -4.97 -8.64 5.27
CA LEU A 426 -6.25 -9.32 5.00
C LEU A 426 -7.09 -9.55 6.25
N ASP A 427 -7.00 -8.62 7.20
CA ASP A 427 -7.68 -8.71 8.48
C ASP A 427 -8.16 -7.34 8.93
N SER A 428 -9.42 -7.27 9.38
CA SER A 428 -10.07 -6.02 9.80
C SER A 428 -9.40 -5.36 11.00
N HIS A 429 -8.73 -6.14 11.88
CA HIS A 429 -7.95 -5.59 12.99
C HIS A 429 -7.00 -4.47 12.52
N TYR A 430 -6.36 -4.64 11.34
CA TYR A 430 -5.46 -3.63 10.79
C TYR A 430 -6.14 -2.29 10.55
N VAL A 431 -7.39 -2.30 10.06
CA VAL A 431 -8.16 -1.07 9.83
C VAL A 431 -8.50 -0.39 11.15
N PHE A 432 -9.03 -1.16 12.10
CA PHE A 432 -9.44 -0.64 13.40
C PHE A 432 -8.26 -0.11 14.21
N HIS A 433 -7.17 -0.86 14.28
CA HIS A 433 -5.97 -0.51 15.02
C HIS A 433 -5.30 0.76 14.49
N TYR A 434 -5.26 0.97 13.16
CA TYR A 434 -4.64 2.16 12.59
C TYR A 434 -5.56 3.39 12.52
N LEU A 435 -6.86 3.20 12.24
CA LEU A 435 -7.76 4.29 11.90
C LEU A 435 -8.76 4.66 13.00
N TYR A 436 -9.02 3.75 13.95
CA TYR A 436 -10.09 3.96 14.93
C TYR A 436 -9.63 3.83 16.39
N GLU A 437 -8.57 3.07 16.69
CA GLU A 437 -8.09 2.99 18.07
C GLU A 437 -7.71 4.38 18.60
N THR A 438 -8.10 4.66 19.83
CA THR A 438 -7.83 5.95 20.48
C THR A 438 -6.33 6.25 20.48
N GLY A 439 -5.92 7.37 19.87
CA GLY A 439 -4.53 7.80 19.78
C GLY A 439 -3.68 7.10 18.73
N ALA A 440 -4.26 6.21 17.89
CA ALA A 440 -3.54 5.58 16.79
C ALA A 440 -3.01 6.61 15.78
N SER A 441 -1.87 6.30 15.17
CA SER A 441 -1.10 7.24 14.35
C SER A 441 -1.86 7.80 13.13
N TRP A 442 -2.79 7.01 12.58
CA TRP A 442 -3.62 7.39 11.43
C TRP A 442 -5.09 7.62 11.78
N ASN A 443 -5.47 7.62 13.07
CA ASN A 443 -6.79 8.05 13.51
C ASN A 443 -6.92 9.58 13.38
N LYS A 444 -6.98 10.07 12.16
CA LYS A 444 -7.03 11.51 11.83
C LYS A 444 -8.44 12.10 11.88
N VAL A 445 -9.44 11.25 12.10
CA VAL A 445 -10.80 11.66 12.45
C VAL A 445 -10.92 11.96 13.95
N ASN A 446 -9.86 11.68 14.72
CA ASN A 446 -9.78 11.83 16.18
C ASN A 446 -10.95 11.15 16.91
N PHE A 447 -11.40 10.01 16.38
CA PHE A 447 -12.40 9.17 17.01
C PHE A 447 -11.85 8.56 18.31
N SER A 448 -12.70 8.47 19.34
CA SER A 448 -12.33 7.84 20.60
C SER A 448 -13.58 7.21 21.22
N ASP A 449 -13.52 5.89 21.44
CA ASP A 449 -14.58 5.13 22.08
C ASP A 449 -13.98 3.93 22.80
N SER A 450 -14.26 3.81 24.09
CA SER A 450 -13.69 2.78 24.95
C SER A 450 -14.20 1.36 24.65
N GLU A 451 -15.41 1.21 24.08
CA GLU A 451 -15.98 -0.09 23.70
C GLU A 451 -15.28 -0.56 22.40
N VAL A 452 -15.06 0.34 21.46
CA VAL A 452 -14.30 0.05 20.25
C VAL A 452 -12.86 -0.31 20.59
N ASP A 453 -12.19 0.44 21.47
CA ASP A 453 -10.83 0.11 21.94
C ASP A 453 -10.78 -1.28 22.62
N ALA A 454 -11.82 -1.65 23.38
CA ALA A 454 -11.91 -2.98 23.99
C ALA A 454 -12.10 -4.08 22.95
N ALA A 455 -12.92 -3.85 21.92
CA ALA A 455 -13.13 -4.80 20.81
C ALA A 455 -11.82 -4.98 20.01
N ILE A 456 -11.07 -3.93 19.74
CA ILE A 456 -9.76 -4.01 19.05
C ILE A 456 -8.79 -4.90 19.83
N ARG A 457 -8.75 -4.81 21.15
CA ARG A 457 -7.92 -5.69 21.99
C ARG A 457 -8.34 -7.17 21.90
N VAL A 458 -9.66 -7.44 21.79
CA VAL A 458 -10.15 -8.82 21.53
C VAL A 458 -9.71 -9.30 20.16
N MET A 459 -9.84 -8.48 19.12
CA MET A 459 -9.40 -8.83 17.75
C MET A 459 -7.91 -9.16 17.69
N GLU A 460 -7.08 -8.52 18.50
CA GLU A 460 -5.62 -8.70 18.52
C GLU A 460 -5.22 -10.14 18.93
N GLY A 461 -5.87 -10.71 19.94
CA GLY A 461 -5.44 -11.95 20.58
C GLY A 461 -6.39 -13.14 20.48
N GLU A 462 -7.64 -12.95 20.05
CA GLU A 462 -8.64 -14.03 20.00
C GLU A 462 -8.34 -14.97 18.81
N VAL A 463 -8.09 -16.23 19.12
CA VAL A 463 -7.80 -17.28 18.13
C VAL A 463 -9.05 -18.02 17.65
N ASN A 464 -10.14 -17.95 18.40
CA ASN A 464 -11.43 -18.50 17.97
C ASN A 464 -12.04 -17.54 16.94
N LEU A 465 -12.19 -18.00 15.70
CA LEU A 465 -12.62 -17.19 14.58
C LEU A 465 -14.03 -16.59 14.77
N ASP A 466 -14.96 -17.35 15.34
CA ASP A 466 -16.35 -16.88 15.55
C ASP A 466 -16.38 -15.73 16.57
N LYS A 467 -15.66 -15.87 17.69
CA LYS A 467 -15.57 -14.83 18.71
C LYS A 467 -14.84 -13.58 18.15
N ARG A 468 -13.80 -13.81 17.36
CA ARG A 468 -13.05 -12.75 16.74
C ARG A 468 -13.89 -11.99 15.71
N ASN A 469 -14.64 -12.68 14.86
CA ASN A 469 -15.55 -12.06 13.90
C ASN A 469 -16.68 -11.31 14.61
N ALA A 470 -17.20 -11.82 15.73
CA ALA A 470 -18.19 -11.10 16.54
C ALA A 470 -17.64 -9.78 17.15
N ALA A 471 -16.35 -9.74 17.49
CA ALA A 471 -15.72 -8.50 17.95
C ALA A 471 -15.44 -7.51 16.81
N ILE A 472 -15.31 -7.99 15.56
CA ILE A 472 -15.13 -7.16 14.37
C ILE A 472 -16.44 -6.52 13.92
N ALA A 473 -17.54 -7.29 13.96
CA ALA A 473 -18.89 -6.86 13.55
C ALA A 473 -19.49 -5.81 14.48
#